data_b885cf82af87f302701e846872ca59c5
#
_entry.id   b885cf82af87f302701e846872ca59c5
#
_cell.length_a   1.000
_cell.length_b   1.000
_cell.length_c   1.000
_cell.angle_alpha   90.00
_cell.angle_beta   90.00
_cell.angle_gamma   90.00
#
_symmetry.space_group_name_H-M   'P 1'
#
loop_
_entity.id
_entity.type
_entity.pdbx_description
1 polymer ?
#
loop_
_entity_poly.entity_id
_entity_poly.type
_entity_poly.pdbx_seq_one_letter_code
_entity_poly.pdbx_strand_id
1 'polypeptide(L)'
;MDKTILWISVLLIVTGAAGVFLTYSGVSKTFEHGMQAVSALLLLMGILMLPGGIFRGGPPSVGSRQGLVLGVAVFAVAAGLTFAAAIGYGPFKLLYETGVQIGEAPFTVFVSIVPGSWDPRQPQNYVPKDIRVILFINHTVIWTNEEELDVAHTVTHDGGLFDSGLFGKGQSYKYNFGREGVYTYHCVPHPWMRGSVTVERLPEEQVKAILERLGVKQETTSR
;
A
#
# COMPACT_ATOMS: atom_id res chain seq x y z
N MET A 1 -17.98 40.52 3.03
CA MET A 1 -17.70 39.15 3.49
C MET A 1 -18.98 38.36 3.31
N ASP A 2 -18.94 37.34 2.49
CA ASP A 2 -20.06 36.42 2.33
C ASP A 2 -19.93 35.29 3.38
N LYS A 3 -20.78 35.37 4.40
CA LYS A 3 -20.72 34.44 5.54
C LYS A 3 -21.02 33.00 5.13
N THR A 4 -21.87 32.81 4.12
CA THR A 4 -22.25 31.46 3.65
C THR A 4 -21.05 30.78 2.97
N ILE A 5 -20.39 31.46 2.04
CA ILE A 5 -19.20 30.95 1.36
C ILE A 5 -18.08 30.72 2.36
N LEU A 6 -17.88 31.62 3.31
CA LEU A 6 -16.87 31.47 4.35
C LEU A 6 -17.10 30.21 5.19
N TRP A 7 -18.34 29.97 5.66
CA TRP A 7 -18.66 28.80 6.46
C TRP A 7 -18.51 27.46 5.68
N ILE A 8 -18.93 27.47 4.40
CA ILE A 8 -18.75 26.29 3.53
C ILE A 8 -17.25 26.02 3.35
N SER A 9 -16.43 27.05 3.10
CA SER A 9 -14.99 26.90 2.95
C SER A 9 -14.34 26.32 4.20
N VAL A 10 -14.70 26.84 5.37
CA VAL A 10 -14.18 26.34 6.66
C VAL A 10 -14.58 24.89 6.89
N LEU A 11 -15.85 24.54 6.60
CA LEU A 11 -16.34 23.16 6.74
C LEU A 11 -15.55 22.20 5.86
N LEU A 12 -15.32 22.54 4.58
CA LEU A 12 -14.56 21.73 3.64
C LEU A 12 -13.11 21.54 4.09
N ILE A 13 -12.46 22.61 4.58
CA ILE A 13 -11.08 22.55 5.08
C ILE A 13 -11.01 21.63 6.30
N VAL A 14 -11.90 21.79 7.28
CA VAL A 14 -11.90 20.98 8.51
C VAL A 14 -12.17 19.51 8.17
N THR A 15 -13.15 19.22 7.31
CA THR A 15 -13.47 17.86 6.90
C THR A 15 -12.31 17.21 6.13
N GLY A 16 -11.70 17.95 5.20
CA GLY A 16 -10.56 17.48 4.43
C GLY A 16 -9.34 17.24 5.32
N ALA A 17 -9.02 18.14 6.25
CA ALA A 17 -7.92 17.99 7.19
C ALA A 17 -8.13 16.81 8.15
N ALA A 18 -9.35 16.63 8.65
CA ALA A 18 -9.71 15.48 9.49
C ALA A 18 -9.53 14.16 8.73
N GLY A 19 -9.97 14.09 7.49
CA GLY A 19 -9.80 12.91 6.63
C GLY A 19 -8.33 12.59 6.36
N VAL A 20 -7.50 13.60 6.07
CA VAL A 20 -6.04 13.41 5.93
C VAL A 20 -5.45 12.90 7.23
N PHE A 21 -5.79 13.50 8.36
CA PHE A 21 -5.28 13.08 9.67
C PHE A 21 -5.65 11.62 9.99
N LEU A 22 -6.91 11.22 9.78
CA LEU A 22 -7.37 9.86 10.03
C LEU A 22 -6.68 8.81 9.15
N THR A 23 -6.39 9.16 7.89
CA THR A 23 -5.68 8.24 6.98
C THR A 23 -4.21 8.11 7.33
N TYR A 24 -3.53 9.19 7.73
CA TYR A 24 -2.13 9.14 8.18
C TYR A 24 -1.97 8.52 9.57
N SER A 25 -3.00 8.53 10.41
CA SER A 25 -2.95 7.89 11.75
C SER A 25 -3.09 6.36 11.72
N GLY A 26 -3.22 5.75 10.54
CA GLY A 26 -3.22 4.29 10.37
C GLY A 26 -4.52 3.58 10.82
N VAL A 27 -5.62 4.32 10.98
CA VAL A 27 -6.90 3.78 11.48
C VAL A 27 -7.57 2.83 10.48
N SER A 28 -7.27 2.94 9.18
CA SER A 28 -7.78 1.99 8.17
C SER A 28 -6.92 1.98 6.92
N LYS A 29 -6.31 0.84 6.62
CA LYS A 29 -5.44 0.66 5.43
C LYS A 29 -6.20 0.33 4.15
N THR A 30 -7.37 -0.27 4.24
CA THR A 30 -8.14 -0.80 3.10
C THR A 30 -8.72 0.29 2.19
N PHE A 31 -8.94 1.50 2.73
CA PHE A 31 -9.47 2.65 1.98
C PHE A 31 -8.50 3.84 1.92
N GLU A 32 -7.26 3.64 2.34
CA GLU A 32 -6.29 4.71 2.59
C GLU A 32 -6.11 5.64 1.39
N HIS A 33 -5.85 5.10 0.20
CA HIS A 33 -5.56 5.90 -0.99
C HIS A 33 -6.80 6.65 -1.53
N GLY A 34 -7.96 6.02 -1.50
CA GLY A 34 -9.22 6.66 -1.91
C GLY A 34 -9.64 7.77 -0.95
N MET A 35 -9.53 7.53 0.34
CA MET A 35 -9.84 8.51 1.39
C MET A 35 -8.86 9.68 1.38
N GLN A 36 -7.57 9.45 1.16
CA GLN A 36 -6.56 10.50 1.00
C GLN A 36 -6.88 11.41 -0.18
N ALA A 37 -7.23 10.85 -1.33
CA ALA A 37 -7.56 11.61 -2.53
C ALA A 37 -8.81 12.49 -2.32
N VAL A 38 -9.88 11.93 -1.74
CA VAL A 38 -11.12 12.67 -1.44
C VAL A 38 -10.86 13.75 -0.41
N SER A 39 -10.11 13.46 0.64
CA SER A 39 -9.78 14.42 1.70
C SER A 39 -8.93 15.58 1.19
N ALA A 40 -7.95 15.30 0.34
CA ALA A 40 -7.13 16.32 -0.33
C ALA A 40 -7.96 17.20 -1.26
N LEU A 41 -8.91 16.61 -1.99
CA LEU A 41 -9.83 17.35 -2.86
C LEU A 41 -10.72 18.32 -2.05
N LEU A 42 -11.31 17.85 -0.96
CA LEU A 42 -12.16 18.69 -0.08
C LEU A 42 -11.36 19.86 0.52
N LEU A 43 -10.12 19.58 0.95
CA LEU A 43 -9.22 20.59 1.50
C LEU A 43 -8.87 21.63 0.45
N LEU A 44 -8.52 21.23 -0.76
CA LEU A 44 -8.21 22.11 -1.88
C LEU A 44 -9.42 22.98 -2.26
N MET A 45 -10.61 22.39 -2.37
CA MET A 45 -11.84 23.13 -2.65
C MET A 45 -12.14 24.18 -1.58
N GLY A 46 -11.98 23.82 -0.30
CA GLY A 46 -12.17 24.77 0.80
C GLY A 46 -11.21 25.95 0.73
N ILE A 47 -9.92 25.69 0.45
CA ILE A 47 -8.89 26.73 0.30
C ILE A 47 -9.21 27.64 -0.89
N LEU A 48 -9.63 27.10 -2.03
CA LEU A 48 -9.97 27.89 -3.22
C LEU A 48 -11.23 28.76 -3.03
N MET A 49 -12.16 28.35 -2.18
CA MET A 49 -13.38 29.13 -1.89
C MET A 49 -13.16 30.20 -0.81
N LEU A 50 -12.12 30.10 0.02
CA LEU A 50 -11.83 31.04 1.11
C LEU A 50 -11.76 32.53 0.63
N PRO A 51 -11.04 32.88 -0.46
CA PRO A 51 -10.99 34.28 -0.92
C PRO A 51 -12.36 34.87 -1.24
N GLY A 52 -13.28 34.06 -1.82
CA GLY A 52 -14.65 34.47 -2.11
C GLY A 52 -15.47 34.77 -0.86
N GLY A 53 -15.20 34.07 0.25
CA GLY A 53 -15.83 34.34 1.54
C GLY A 53 -15.28 35.59 2.26
N ILE A 54 -14.01 35.88 2.09
CA ILE A 54 -13.29 36.96 2.81
C ILE A 54 -13.39 38.29 2.07
N PHE A 55 -13.23 38.32 0.74
CA PHE A 55 -13.18 39.52 -0.06
C PHE A 55 -14.55 39.82 -0.71
N ARG A 56 -15.01 41.07 -0.62
CA ARG A 56 -16.28 41.52 -1.24
C ARG A 56 -16.27 41.58 -2.78
N GLY A 57 -15.13 41.37 -3.41
CA GLY A 57 -14.95 41.29 -4.85
C GLY A 57 -14.51 39.88 -5.25
N GLY A 58 -15.23 38.85 -4.78
CA GLY A 58 -14.93 37.46 -5.01
C GLY A 58 -14.73 37.09 -6.48
N PRO A 59 -14.25 35.88 -6.74
CA PRO A 59 -14.10 35.35 -8.08
C PRO A 59 -15.40 35.53 -8.88
N PRO A 60 -15.35 35.57 -10.22
CA PRO A 60 -16.48 35.83 -11.07
C PRO A 60 -17.69 35.06 -10.58
N SER A 61 -18.78 35.75 -10.32
CA SER A 61 -19.97 35.20 -9.66
C SER A 61 -20.29 33.82 -10.25
N VAL A 62 -20.55 32.85 -9.39
CA VAL A 62 -20.86 31.44 -9.80
C VAL A 62 -22.05 31.40 -10.78
N GLY A 63 -22.83 32.49 -10.91
CA GLY A 63 -23.88 32.70 -11.89
C GLY A 63 -23.43 33.18 -13.28
N SER A 64 -22.15 33.55 -13.47
CA SER A 64 -21.66 33.87 -14.80
C SER A 64 -21.30 32.59 -15.56
N ARG A 65 -21.59 32.52 -16.88
CA ARG A 65 -21.18 31.41 -17.72
C ARG A 65 -19.67 31.12 -17.59
N GLN A 66 -18.85 32.12 -17.41
CA GLN A 66 -17.41 32.03 -17.23
C GLN A 66 -17.03 31.39 -15.89
N GLY A 67 -17.72 31.74 -14.80
CA GLY A 67 -17.50 31.12 -13.48
C GLY A 67 -17.90 29.66 -13.46
N LEU A 68 -18.99 29.29 -14.11
CA LEU A 68 -19.42 27.91 -14.24
C LEU A 68 -18.40 27.06 -15.04
N VAL A 69 -17.94 27.59 -16.21
CA VAL A 69 -16.95 26.90 -17.05
C VAL A 69 -15.64 26.73 -16.31
N LEU A 70 -15.17 27.77 -15.59
CA LEU A 70 -13.94 27.67 -14.80
C LEU A 70 -14.09 26.66 -13.66
N GLY A 71 -15.22 26.66 -12.96
CA GLY A 71 -15.47 25.69 -11.87
C GLY A 71 -15.52 24.25 -12.36
N VAL A 72 -16.21 24.01 -13.49
CA VAL A 72 -16.25 22.66 -14.12
C VAL A 72 -14.87 22.24 -14.61
N ALA A 73 -14.10 23.15 -15.22
CA ALA A 73 -12.74 22.83 -15.68
C ALA A 73 -11.80 22.48 -14.51
N VAL A 74 -11.82 23.24 -13.43
CA VAL A 74 -11.02 22.97 -12.22
C VAL A 74 -11.43 21.63 -11.59
N PHE A 75 -12.73 21.36 -11.49
CA PHE A 75 -13.24 20.08 -10.98
C PHE A 75 -12.81 18.92 -11.86
N ALA A 76 -12.92 19.02 -13.19
CA ALA A 76 -12.54 17.97 -14.13
C ALA A 76 -11.03 17.67 -14.06
N VAL A 77 -10.17 18.70 -13.95
CA VAL A 77 -8.73 18.53 -13.78
C VAL A 77 -8.42 17.88 -12.44
N ALA A 78 -9.02 18.33 -11.34
CA ALA A 78 -8.80 17.74 -10.03
C ALA A 78 -9.29 16.28 -9.97
N ALA A 79 -10.48 15.99 -10.51
CA ALA A 79 -10.98 14.61 -10.59
C ALA A 79 -10.12 13.72 -11.50
N GLY A 80 -9.62 14.26 -12.61
CA GLY A 80 -8.70 13.56 -13.51
C GLY A 80 -7.36 13.24 -12.85
N LEU A 81 -6.79 14.18 -12.10
CA LEU A 81 -5.54 13.96 -11.35
C LEU A 81 -5.72 12.95 -10.22
N THR A 82 -6.83 13.02 -9.48
CA THR A 82 -7.12 12.03 -8.42
C THR A 82 -7.38 10.64 -8.99
N PHE A 83 -8.08 10.55 -10.11
CA PHE A 83 -8.28 9.27 -10.82
C PHE A 83 -6.95 8.72 -11.36
N ALA A 84 -6.12 9.55 -12.00
CA ALA A 84 -4.80 9.16 -12.47
C ALA A 84 -3.89 8.68 -11.32
N ALA A 85 -3.94 9.36 -10.17
CA ALA A 85 -3.24 8.94 -8.97
C ALA A 85 -3.76 7.58 -8.44
N ALA A 86 -5.08 7.38 -8.41
CA ALA A 86 -5.70 6.15 -7.93
C ALA A 86 -5.37 4.91 -8.78
N ILE A 87 -5.17 5.09 -10.09
CA ILE A 87 -4.77 4.01 -11.02
C ILE A 87 -3.26 3.96 -11.28
N GLY A 88 -2.46 4.78 -10.58
CA GLY A 88 -1.01 4.83 -10.74
C GLY A 88 -0.54 5.33 -12.11
N TYR A 89 -1.25 6.28 -12.73
CA TYR A 89 -0.91 6.79 -14.06
C TYR A 89 -0.09 8.10 -14.00
N GLY A 90 0.82 8.28 -14.95
CA GLY A 90 1.63 9.51 -15.10
C GLY A 90 2.72 9.64 -14.02
N PRO A 91 3.01 10.86 -13.51
CA PRO A 91 4.05 11.07 -12.51
C PRO A 91 3.77 10.37 -11.18
N PHE A 92 2.52 9.98 -10.92
CA PHE A 92 2.12 9.20 -9.75
C PHE A 92 2.49 7.71 -9.85
N LYS A 93 2.77 7.22 -11.07
CA LYS A 93 3.30 5.86 -11.30
C LYS A 93 4.61 5.65 -10.53
N LEU A 94 5.48 6.66 -10.48
CA LEU A 94 6.74 6.61 -9.73
C LEU A 94 6.54 6.48 -8.21
N LEU A 95 5.44 6.99 -7.67
CA LEU A 95 5.08 6.84 -6.25
C LEU A 95 4.44 5.47 -5.96
N TYR A 96 3.78 4.88 -6.95
CA TYR A 96 3.12 3.57 -6.84
C TYR A 96 4.08 2.40 -7.17
N GLU A 97 5.03 2.60 -8.09
CA GLU A 97 6.04 1.60 -8.50
C GLU A 97 7.24 1.52 -7.56
N THR A 98 7.13 1.91 -6.30
CA THR A 98 8.18 1.61 -5.31
C THR A 98 8.26 0.11 -4.96
N GLY A 99 7.31 -0.70 -5.39
CA GLY A 99 7.46 -2.13 -5.51
C GLY A 99 8.06 -2.48 -6.87
N VAL A 100 9.37 -2.57 -6.98
CA VAL A 100 10.01 -3.20 -8.16
C VAL A 100 9.39 -4.58 -8.28
N GLN A 101 8.54 -4.79 -9.29
CA GLN A 101 8.03 -6.12 -9.64
C GLN A 101 9.22 -6.87 -10.25
N ILE A 102 10.04 -7.44 -9.37
CA ILE A 102 11.01 -8.42 -9.83
C ILE A 102 10.26 -9.73 -10.08
N GLY A 103 10.59 -10.41 -11.17
CA GLY A 103 10.03 -11.72 -11.50
C GLY A 103 10.21 -12.72 -10.33
N GLU A 104 9.64 -13.89 -10.48
CA GLU A 104 9.81 -14.95 -9.48
C GLU A 104 11.28 -15.31 -9.33
N ALA A 105 11.69 -15.60 -8.10
CA ALA A 105 13.02 -16.10 -7.83
C ALA A 105 13.18 -17.53 -8.39
N PRO A 106 14.41 -17.93 -8.78
CA PRO A 106 14.68 -19.30 -9.18
C PRO A 106 14.35 -20.32 -8.08
N PHE A 107 14.46 -19.90 -6.82
CA PHE A 107 14.15 -20.72 -5.66
C PHE A 107 13.11 -20.02 -4.77
N THR A 108 12.23 -20.83 -4.19
CA THR A 108 11.15 -20.35 -3.31
C THR A 108 11.42 -20.81 -1.89
N VAL A 109 11.17 -19.94 -0.93
CA VAL A 109 11.20 -20.26 0.50
C VAL A 109 9.77 -20.50 0.98
N PHE A 110 9.57 -21.57 1.74
CA PHE A 110 8.27 -21.96 2.27
C PHE A 110 8.21 -21.71 3.78
N VAL A 111 7.07 -21.24 4.24
CA VAL A 111 6.73 -21.03 5.64
C VAL A 111 5.38 -21.69 5.90
N SER A 112 5.33 -22.58 6.87
CA SER A 112 4.09 -23.22 7.31
C SER A 112 3.44 -22.44 8.44
N ILE A 113 2.15 -22.22 8.36
CA ILE A 113 1.32 -21.89 9.52
C ILE A 113 0.90 -23.24 10.11
N VAL A 114 1.53 -23.61 11.21
CA VAL A 114 1.38 -24.96 11.75
C VAL A 114 0.04 -25.16 12.46
N PRO A 115 -0.44 -26.41 12.58
CA PRO A 115 -1.68 -26.71 13.30
C PRO A 115 -1.70 -26.14 14.71
N GLY A 116 -2.83 -25.54 15.10
CA GLY A 116 -3.02 -24.94 16.41
C GLY A 116 -2.47 -23.53 16.56
N SER A 117 -2.02 -22.88 15.50
CA SER A 117 -1.52 -21.50 15.52
C SER A 117 -2.52 -20.46 16.01
N TRP A 118 -3.81 -20.78 15.97
CA TRP A 118 -4.91 -19.98 16.53
C TRP A 118 -4.89 -19.91 18.06
N ASP A 119 -4.22 -20.86 18.77
CA ASP A 119 -4.11 -20.84 20.23
C ASP A 119 -2.90 -20.00 20.65
N PRO A 120 -3.09 -18.96 21.48
CA PRO A 120 -1.98 -18.12 21.96
C PRO A 120 -0.92 -18.86 22.79
N ARG A 121 -1.23 -20.08 23.26
CA ARG A 121 -0.30 -20.94 24.00
C ARG A 121 0.60 -21.74 23.06
N GLN A 122 0.30 -21.81 21.76
CA GLN A 122 1.12 -22.49 20.77
C GLN A 122 2.46 -21.74 20.61
N PRO A 123 3.61 -22.38 20.91
CA PRO A 123 4.90 -21.70 20.89
C PRO A 123 5.41 -21.41 19.46
N GLN A 124 4.94 -22.17 18.48
CA GLN A 124 5.32 -22.05 17.08
C GLN A 124 4.08 -21.80 16.23
N ASN A 125 4.10 -20.75 15.44
CA ASN A 125 2.97 -20.36 14.59
C ASN A 125 3.39 -20.35 13.11
N TYR A 126 4.28 -19.43 12.72
CA TYR A 126 4.97 -19.47 11.44
C TYR A 126 6.25 -20.27 11.58
N VAL A 127 6.46 -21.26 10.71
CA VAL A 127 7.62 -22.13 10.78
C VAL A 127 8.26 -22.26 9.38
N PRO A 128 9.51 -21.80 9.20
CA PRO A 128 10.31 -21.06 10.18
C PRO A 128 9.76 -19.67 10.48
N LYS A 129 9.95 -19.18 11.71
CA LYS A 129 9.42 -17.89 12.16
C LYS A 129 10.15 -16.71 11.52
N ASP A 130 11.47 -16.78 11.54
CA ASP A 130 12.38 -15.77 11.01
C ASP A 130 13.18 -16.37 9.88
N ILE A 131 13.09 -15.78 8.69
CA ILE A 131 13.73 -16.29 7.49
C ILE A 131 14.65 -15.22 6.89
N ARG A 132 15.69 -15.70 6.20
CA ARG A 132 16.61 -14.88 5.44
C ARG A 132 16.55 -15.28 3.98
N VAL A 133 16.37 -14.31 3.10
CA VAL A 133 16.31 -14.49 1.67
C VAL A 133 17.30 -13.56 0.96
N ILE A 134 17.72 -13.95 -0.22
CA ILE A 134 18.69 -13.23 -1.04
C ILE A 134 17.98 -12.79 -2.32
N LEU A 135 18.03 -11.49 -2.63
CA LEU A 135 17.49 -10.94 -3.86
C LEU A 135 18.06 -11.67 -5.09
N PHE A 136 17.18 -11.94 -6.05
CA PHE A 136 17.48 -12.64 -7.32
C PHE A 136 17.81 -14.14 -7.18
N ILE A 137 17.85 -14.67 -5.96
CA ILE A 137 18.11 -16.10 -5.72
C ILE A 137 16.85 -16.78 -5.15
N ASN A 138 16.39 -16.36 -3.95
CA ASN A 138 15.26 -16.98 -3.25
C ASN A 138 14.35 -15.98 -2.57
N HIS A 139 14.15 -14.82 -3.19
CA HIS A 139 13.34 -13.71 -2.66
C HIS A 139 11.82 -13.92 -2.78
N THR A 140 11.40 -15.08 -3.30
CA THR A 140 10.00 -15.51 -3.31
C THR A 140 9.71 -16.31 -2.06
N VAL A 141 8.68 -15.92 -1.31
CA VAL A 141 8.24 -16.64 -0.11
C VAL A 141 6.78 -17.04 -0.26
N ILE A 142 6.49 -18.28 0.12
CA ILE A 142 5.13 -18.83 0.15
C ILE A 142 4.79 -19.23 1.58
N TRP A 143 3.71 -18.71 2.12
CA TRP A 143 3.11 -19.14 3.39
C TRP A 143 1.94 -20.05 3.09
N THR A 144 1.88 -21.20 3.73
CA THR A 144 0.79 -22.17 3.59
C THR A 144 0.10 -22.38 4.95
N ASN A 145 -1.22 -22.31 4.96
CA ASN A 145 -2.01 -22.58 6.14
C ASN A 145 -2.23 -24.10 6.27
N GLU A 146 -1.50 -24.71 7.21
CA GLU A 146 -1.55 -26.16 7.47
C GLU A 146 -2.41 -26.51 8.68
N GLU A 147 -3.34 -25.61 9.09
CA GLU A 147 -4.29 -25.90 10.17
C GLU A 147 -5.11 -27.16 9.88
N GLU A 148 -5.39 -27.92 10.93
CA GLU A 148 -6.31 -29.07 10.83
C GLU A 148 -7.76 -28.65 10.86
N LEU A 149 -8.06 -27.57 11.58
CA LEU A 149 -9.37 -26.95 11.68
C LEU A 149 -9.58 -25.90 10.58
N ASP A 150 -10.83 -25.52 10.35
CA ASP A 150 -11.16 -24.45 9.40
C ASP A 150 -10.93 -23.07 10.05
N VAL A 151 -9.65 -22.75 10.26
CA VAL A 151 -9.20 -21.48 10.83
C VAL A 151 -8.44 -20.71 9.76
N ALA A 152 -8.83 -19.46 9.55
CA ALA A 152 -8.17 -18.57 8.60
C ALA A 152 -7.12 -17.69 9.30
N HIS A 153 -6.01 -17.45 8.61
CA HIS A 153 -4.91 -16.61 9.04
C HIS A 153 -4.61 -15.51 8.03
N THR A 154 -3.75 -14.56 8.41
CA THR A 154 -3.19 -13.57 7.48
C THR A 154 -1.68 -13.54 7.61
N VAL A 155 -1.02 -13.01 6.57
CA VAL A 155 0.38 -12.58 6.58
C VAL A 155 0.39 -11.10 6.23
N THR A 156 0.37 -10.25 7.27
CA THR A 156 0.20 -8.80 7.13
C THR A 156 1.46 -8.10 7.61
N HIS A 157 2.14 -7.36 6.73
CA HIS A 157 3.34 -6.59 7.07
C HIS A 157 3.02 -5.46 8.04
N ASP A 158 3.81 -5.29 9.10
CA ASP A 158 3.58 -4.27 10.13
C ASP A 158 3.61 -2.84 9.57
N GLY A 159 4.38 -2.60 8.51
CA GLY A 159 4.46 -1.33 7.77
C GLY A 159 3.47 -1.22 6.61
N GLY A 160 2.59 -2.20 6.35
CA GLY A 160 1.56 -2.15 5.31
C GLY A 160 2.05 -2.38 3.88
N LEU A 161 3.25 -2.91 3.67
CA LEU A 161 3.77 -3.17 2.32
C LEU A 161 3.02 -4.31 1.62
N PHE A 162 2.60 -5.34 2.36
CA PHE A 162 1.82 -6.46 1.86
C PHE A 162 0.80 -6.93 2.88
N ASP A 163 -0.29 -7.50 2.38
CA ASP A 163 -1.34 -8.14 3.15
C ASP A 163 -1.94 -9.28 2.31
N SER A 164 -1.97 -10.49 2.88
CA SER A 164 -2.55 -11.65 2.21
C SER A 164 -4.08 -11.62 2.19
N GLY A 165 -4.71 -10.78 3.01
CA GLY A 165 -6.08 -11.02 3.44
C GLY A 165 -6.20 -12.35 4.20
N LEU A 166 -7.42 -12.74 4.53
CA LEU A 166 -7.69 -14.04 5.17
C LEU A 166 -7.53 -15.18 4.16
N PHE A 167 -6.75 -16.19 4.51
CA PHE A 167 -6.66 -17.44 3.75
C PHE A 167 -6.82 -18.64 4.69
N GLY A 168 -7.66 -19.58 4.27
CA GLY A 168 -8.09 -20.73 5.06
C GLY A 168 -7.15 -21.93 4.94
N LYS A 169 -7.55 -23.03 5.59
CA LYS A 169 -6.85 -24.32 5.57
C LYS A 169 -6.48 -24.76 4.14
N GLY A 170 -5.23 -25.15 3.95
CA GLY A 170 -4.67 -25.63 2.70
C GLY A 170 -4.41 -24.55 1.65
N GLN A 171 -4.80 -23.30 1.92
CA GLN A 171 -4.51 -22.18 1.03
C GLN A 171 -3.12 -21.61 1.29
N SER A 172 -2.57 -20.92 0.29
CA SER A 172 -1.25 -20.32 0.37
C SER A 172 -1.28 -18.86 -0.10
N TYR A 173 -0.39 -18.07 0.47
CA TYR A 173 -0.09 -16.71 0.05
C TYR A 173 1.35 -16.63 -0.43
N LYS A 174 1.60 -15.97 -1.57
CA LYS A 174 2.91 -15.76 -2.16
C LYS A 174 3.27 -14.29 -2.22
N TYR A 175 4.50 -13.95 -1.85
CA TYR A 175 5.03 -12.61 -1.99
C TYR A 175 6.48 -12.61 -2.50
N ASN A 176 6.78 -11.69 -3.43
CA ASN A 176 8.11 -11.49 -4.00
C ASN A 176 8.73 -10.23 -3.42
N PHE A 177 9.82 -10.37 -2.67
CA PHE A 177 10.53 -9.23 -2.08
C PHE A 177 11.42 -8.56 -3.11
N GLY A 178 11.18 -7.28 -3.41
CA GLY A 178 11.91 -6.50 -4.42
C GLY A 178 13.08 -5.66 -3.89
N ARG A 179 13.23 -5.56 -2.57
CA ARG A 179 14.23 -4.69 -1.93
C ARG A 179 14.83 -5.35 -0.69
N GLU A 180 16.08 -5.00 -0.39
CA GLU A 180 16.70 -5.35 0.88
C GLU A 180 16.00 -4.66 2.06
N GLY A 181 16.01 -5.32 3.20
CA GLY A 181 15.37 -4.82 4.42
C GLY A 181 14.92 -5.93 5.35
N VAL A 182 14.37 -5.54 6.50
CA VAL A 182 13.73 -6.43 7.46
C VAL A 182 12.24 -6.15 7.46
N TYR A 183 11.45 -7.17 7.16
CA TYR A 183 10.01 -7.12 7.02
C TYR A 183 9.36 -7.93 8.11
N THR A 184 8.91 -7.26 9.17
CA THR A 184 8.13 -7.91 10.24
C THR A 184 6.67 -8.03 9.83
N TYR A 185 6.05 -9.15 10.18
CA TYR A 185 4.66 -9.41 9.85
C TYR A 185 3.94 -10.15 10.98
N HIS A 186 2.61 -10.06 10.97
CA HIS A 186 1.74 -10.70 11.94
C HIS A 186 0.48 -11.25 11.28
N CYS A 187 -0.29 -12.02 12.06
CA CYS A 187 -1.65 -12.41 11.71
C CYS A 187 -2.65 -11.45 12.35
N VAL A 188 -3.53 -10.82 11.55
CA VAL A 188 -4.50 -9.83 12.04
C VAL A 188 -5.44 -10.42 13.09
N PRO A 189 -6.13 -11.56 12.85
CA PRO A 189 -7.01 -12.15 13.87
C PRO A 189 -6.25 -12.77 15.06
N HIS A 190 -4.95 -13.06 14.92
CA HIS A 190 -4.15 -13.74 15.95
C HIS A 190 -2.85 -12.96 16.21
N PRO A 191 -2.88 -11.84 16.95
CA PRO A 191 -1.74 -10.89 17.06
C PRO A 191 -0.47 -11.46 17.72
N TRP A 192 -0.57 -12.59 18.39
CA TRP A 192 0.58 -13.33 18.92
C TRP A 192 1.41 -14.04 17.86
N MET A 193 0.81 -14.33 16.70
CA MET A 193 1.52 -14.90 15.56
C MET A 193 2.34 -13.81 14.87
N ARG A 194 3.65 -13.90 14.98
CA ARG A 194 4.58 -12.95 14.40
C ARG A 194 5.75 -13.65 13.74
N GLY A 195 6.28 -13.04 12.68
CA GLY A 195 7.46 -13.50 11.98
C GLY A 195 8.21 -12.37 11.31
N SER A 196 9.36 -12.70 10.71
CA SER A 196 10.16 -11.74 9.95
C SER A 196 10.80 -12.36 8.71
N VAL A 197 10.98 -11.53 7.69
CA VAL A 197 11.77 -11.83 6.51
C VAL A 197 12.90 -10.81 6.42
N THR A 198 14.14 -11.28 6.53
CA THR A 198 15.32 -10.45 6.24
C THR A 198 15.74 -10.68 4.81
N VAL A 199 15.68 -9.62 4.01
CA VAL A 199 16.06 -9.64 2.59
C VAL A 199 17.44 -9.01 2.44
N GLU A 200 18.37 -9.77 1.93
CA GLU A 200 19.75 -9.33 1.68
C GLU A 200 20.01 -9.16 0.19
N ARG A 201 20.87 -8.20 -0.14
CA ARG A 201 21.40 -8.01 -1.46
C ARG A 201 22.88 -8.39 -1.46
N LEU A 202 23.23 -9.36 -2.29
CA LEU A 202 24.63 -9.67 -2.56
C LEU A 202 25.12 -8.86 -3.76
N PRO A 203 26.45 -8.62 -3.89
CA PRO A 203 27.05 -8.13 -5.11
C PRO A 203 26.66 -8.98 -6.32
N GLU A 204 26.43 -8.35 -7.46
CA GLU A 204 25.92 -9.01 -8.66
C GLU A 204 26.79 -10.19 -9.10
N GLU A 205 28.12 -10.06 -8.99
CA GLU A 205 29.06 -11.13 -9.31
C GLU A 205 28.87 -12.37 -8.42
N GLN A 206 28.56 -12.17 -7.14
CA GLN A 206 28.29 -13.31 -6.22
C GLN A 206 26.98 -13.98 -6.56
N VAL A 207 25.93 -13.18 -6.86
CA VAL A 207 24.63 -13.73 -7.29
C VAL A 207 24.83 -14.57 -8.55
N LYS A 208 25.52 -14.05 -9.54
CA LYS A 208 25.83 -14.75 -10.79
C LYS A 208 26.57 -16.06 -10.54
N ALA A 209 27.63 -16.03 -9.74
CA ALA A 209 28.40 -17.22 -9.40
C ALA A 209 27.57 -18.29 -8.67
N ILE A 210 26.67 -17.87 -7.77
CA ILE A 210 25.77 -18.79 -7.08
C ILE A 210 24.78 -19.43 -8.07
N LEU A 211 24.14 -18.62 -8.93
CA LEU A 211 23.18 -19.12 -9.91
C LEU A 211 23.82 -20.08 -10.93
N GLU A 212 25.04 -19.78 -11.41
CA GLU A 212 25.81 -20.67 -12.28
C GLU A 212 26.10 -22.03 -11.59
N ARG A 213 26.53 -21.98 -10.32
CA ARG A 213 26.77 -23.22 -9.54
C ARG A 213 25.51 -24.05 -9.32
N LEU A 214 24.35 -23.41 -9.24
CA LEU A 214 23.05 -24.06 -9.09
C LEU A 214 22.43 -24.48 -10.43
N GLY A 215 23.13 -24.24 -11.56
CA GLY A 215 22.66 -24.62 -12.90
C GLY A 215 21.51 -23.77 -13.45
N VAL A 216 21.28 -22.59 -12.87
CA VAL A 216 20.25 -21.66 -13.33
C VAL A 216 20.79 -20.86 -14.50
N LYS A 217 20.23 -21.06 -15.70
CA LYS A 217 20.53 -20.23 -16.88
C LYS A 217 19.88 -18.86 -16.72
N GLN A 218 20.68 -17.80 -16.69
CA GLN A 218 20.18 -16.43 -16.82
C GLN A 218 19.90 -16.17 -18.30
N GLU A 219 18.63 -15.91 -18.63
CA GLU A 219 18.31 -15.26 -19.92
C GLU A 219 18.80 -13.83 -19.83
N THR A 220 19.93 -13.57 -20.49
CA THR A 220 20.40 -12.19 -20.71
C THR A 220 19.41 -11.50 -21.61
N THR A 221 18.49 -10.75 -21.04
CA THR A 221 17.68 -9.77 -21.79
C THR A 221 18.62 -8.62 -22.14
N SER A 222 19.29 -8.75 -23.29
CA SER A 222 20.00 -7.62 -23.91
C SER A 222 18.95 -6.59 -24.35
N ARG A 223 18.94 -5.45 -23.70
CA ARG A 223 18.37 -4.22 -24.24
C ARG A 223 19.48 -3.23 -24.52
#